data_821f38fb63e791315f8cb555c49b67a0
#
_entry.id   821f38fb63e791315f8cb555c49b67a0
#
_cell.length_a   1.000
_cell.length_b   1.000
_cell.length_c   1.000
_cell.angle_alpha   90.00
_cell.angle_beta   90.00
_cell.angle_gamma   90.00
#
_symmetry.space_group_name_H-M   'P 1'
#
loop_
_entity.id
_entity.type
_entity.pdbx_description
1 polymer ?
#
loop_
_entity_poly.entity_id
_entity_poly.type
_entity_poly.pdbx_seq_one_letter_code
_entity_poly.pdbx_strand_id
1 'polypeptide(L)'
;VVNEDEQLVGVLSLRDLIVAENDAYIEDVMSERVISANVGDDQEDIAQLMRDYDFIAVPVVDYQNHLLGIITIDDILDVMDEEASEDYSRLAGVSDIDSTSDSVFKTASKRLPWLIVLTFLGMITATILGSFEDTLSQVALLAAFIPIISGMSGNSGTQSLAVSVRNISTGEINEQSKFKIARSEER
;
A
#
# COMPACT_ATOMS: atom_id res chain seq x y z
N VAL A 1 15.14 6.52 26.52
CA VAL A 1 15.19 6.55 27.98
C VAL A 1 14.03 5.75 28.50
N VAL A 2 14.30 4.86 29.46
CA VAL A 2 13.28 4.03 30.12
C VAL A 2 13.36 4.24 31.62
N ASN A 3 12.24 3.99 32.32
CA ASN A 3 12.19 4.00 33.78
C ASN A 3 12.65 2.64 34.38
N GLU A 4 12.52 2.49 35.73
CA GLU A 4 12.86 1.24 36.42
C GLU A 4 11.98 0.05 36.01
N ASP A 5 10.79 0.31 35.49
CA ASP A 5 9.84 -0.70 34.98
C ASP A 5 10.02 -0.98 33.47
N GLU A 6 11.14 -0.56 32.84
CA GLU A 6 11.48 -0.68 31.41
C GLU A 6 10.49 0.03 30.47
N GLN A 7 9.66 0.93 30.98
CA GLN A 7 8.72 1.70 30.16
C GLN A 7 9.40 2.90 29.52
N LEU A 8 9.02 3.19 28.28
CA LEU A 8 9.52 4.33 27.53
C LEU A 8 8.99 5.65 28.10
N VAL A 9 9.88 6.48 28.61
CA VAL A 9 9.54 7.76 29.25
C VAL A 9 10.08 8.98 28.50
N GLY A 10 11.07 8.80 27.65
CA GLY A 10 11.65 9.91 26.91
C GLY A 10 12.63 9.48 25.84
N VAL A 11 12.99 10.41 24.96
CA VAL A 11 14.01 10.25 23.95
C VAL A 11 15.06 11.34 24.12
N LEU A 12 16.33 10.96 23.95
CA LEU A 12 17.48 11.86 24.02
C LEU A 12 18.28 11.69 22.74
N SER A 13 18.44 12.78 21.98
CA SER A 13 19.28 12.74 20.80
C SER A 13 20.75 12.87 21.14
N LEU A 14 21.62 12.32 20.29
CA LEU A 14 23.08 12.48 20.46
C LEU A 14 23.48 13.96 20.46
N ARG A 15 22.77 14.80 19.70
CA ARG A 15 23.00 16.24 19.66
C ARG A 15 22.73 16.89 21.01
N ASP A 16 21.60 16.55 21.64
CA ASP A 16 21.22 17.11 22.93
C ASP A 16 22.21 16.68 24.01
N LEU A 17 22.67 15.43 23.93
CA LEU A 17 23.70 14.89 24.82
C LEU A 17 25.05 15.62 24.71
N ILE A 18 25.44 15.99 23.48
CA ILE A 18 26.72 16.72 23.24
C ILE A 18 26.64 18.16 23.75
N VAL A 19 25.48 18.78 23.73
CA VAL A 19 25.26 20.19 24.11
C VAL A 19 24.95 20.31 25.60
N ALA A 20 24.51 19.23 26.25
CA ALA A 20 24.20 19.23 27.68
C ALA A 20 25.39 19.53 28.56
N GLU A 21 25.18 20.16 29.70
CA GLU A 21 26.22 20.36 30.73
C GLU A 21 26.63 19.01 31.33
N ASN A 22 27.88 18.91 31.75
CA ASN A 22 28.47 17.64 32.22
C ASN A 22 27.78 17.06 33.46
N ASP A 23 27.07 17.85 34.21
CA ASP A 23 26.35 17.52 35.44
C ASP A 23 24.84 17.55 35.29
N ALA A 24 24.33 17.72 34.08
CA ALA A 24 22.88 17.69 33.79
C ALA A 24 22.31 16.28 33.97
N TYR A 25 21.13 16.17 34.55
CA TYR A 25 20.40 14.91 34.62
C TYR A 25 19.75 14.61 33.25
N ILE A 26 19.66 13.33 32.90
CA ILE A 26 19.06 12.87 31.63
C ILE A 26 17.60 13.34 31.51
N GLU A 27 16.86 13.32 32.62
CA GLU A 27 15.45 13.77 32.68
C GLU A 27 15.27 15.25 32.37
N ASP A 28 16.29 16.09 32.62
CA ASP A 28 16.24 17.53 32.31
C ASP A 28 16.50 17.84 30.83
N VAL A 29 17.16 16.91 30.12
CA VAL A 29 17.63 17.10 28.75
C VAL A 29 16.78 16.28 27.74
N MET A 30 16.13 15.20 28.20
CA MET A 30 15.33 14.36 27.33
C MET A 30 14.04 15.05 26.89
N SER A 31 13.51 14.65 25.74
CA SER A 31 12.14 14.98 25.32
C SER A 31 11.17 13.92 25.84
N GLU A 32 10.20 14.34 26.63
CA GLU A 32 9.11 13.47 27.13
C GLU A 32 8.08 13.14 26.03
N ARG A 33 8.02 13.96 24.96
CA ARG A 33 7.12 13.72 23.84
C ARG A 33 7.75 12.73 22.88
N VAL A 34 7.56 11.45 23.14
CA VAL A 34 8.07 10.38 22.31
C VAL A 34 6.96 9.90 21.38
N ILE A 35 7.24 9.88 20.09
CA ILE A 35 6.45 9.16 19.11
C ILE A 35 7.04 7.76 19.03
N SER A 36 6.22 6.75 19.28
CA SER A 36 6.59 5.34 19.30
C SER A 36 5.62 4.55 18.42
N ALA A 37 6.08 3.43 17.89
CA ALA A 37 5.27 2.43 17.23
C ALA A 37 4.90 1.32 18.22
N ASN A 38 3.71 0.75 18.08
CA ASN A 38 3.33 -0.45 18.82
C ASN A 38 3.68 -1.71 18.02
N VAL A 39 3.95 -2.79 18.71
CA VAL A 39 4.27 -4.09 18.08
C VAL A 39 3.18 -4.62 17.14
N GLY A 40 1.95 -4.13 17.27
CA GLY A 40 0.82 -4.51 16.43
C GLY A 40 0.47 -3.52 15.31
N ASP A 41 1.23 -2.43 15.19
CA ASP A 41 1.00 -1.43 14.15
C ASP A 41 1.43 -1.99 12.78
N ASP A 42 0.77 -1.53 11.73
CA ASP A 42 1.11 -1.89 10.35
C ASP A 42 2.45 -1.26 9.95
N GLN A 43 3.30 -2.03 9.29
CA GLN A 43 4.62 -1.56 8.86
C GLN A 43 4.55 -0.42 7.83
N GLU A 44 3.51 -0.39 6.98
CA GLU A 44 3.28 0.68 6.03
C GLU A 44 2.93 2.00 6.74
N ASP A 45 2.10 1.93 7.81
CA ASP A 45 1.75 3.09 8.63
C ASP A 45 2.98 3.65 9.36
N ILE A 46 3.88 2.76 9.83
CA ILE A 46 5.14 3.16 10.47
C ILE A 46 6.08 3.82 9.45
N ALA A 47 6.17 3.27 8.23
CA ALA A 47 6.96 3.86 7.16
C ALA A 47 6.45 5.27 6.80
N GLN A 48 5.13 5.44 6.73
CA GLN A 48 4.49 6.73 6.52
C GLN A 48 4.80 7.71 7.65
N LEU A 49 4.67 7.28 8.91
CA LEU A 49 4.97 8.09 10.10
C LEU A 49 6.43 8.56 10.10
N MET A 50 7.38 7.66 9.83
CA MET A 50 8.80 8.02 9.78
C MET A 50 9.11 9.03 8.68
N ARG A 51 8.45 8.91 7.52
CA ARG A 51 8.56 9.85 6.42
C ARG A 51 7.96 11.22 6.75
N ASP A 52 6.78 11.26 7.37
CA ASP A 52 6.07 12.50 7.65
C ASP A 52 6.75 13.35 8.72
N TYR A 53 7.48 12.70 9.64
CA TYR A 53 8.21 13.36 10.73
C TYR A 53 9.73 13.41 10.53
N ASP A 54 10.25 12.95 9.38
CA ASP A 54 11.68 12.87 9.07
C ASP A 54 12.49 12.12 10.15
N PHE A 55 11.90 11.04 10.71
CA PHE A 55 12.58 10.25 11.74
C PHE A 55 13.60 9.29 11.14
N ILE A 56 14.78 9.23 11.76
CA ILE A 56 15.85 8.26 11.41
C ILE A 56 15.61 6.93 12.13
N ALA A 57 14.97 6.97 13.30
CA ALA A 57 14.61 5.81 14.09
C ALA A 57 13.37 6.09 14.94
N VAL A 58 12.56 5.06 15.18
CA VAL A 58 11.37 5.11 16.03
C VAL A 58 11.44 3.97 17.03
N PRO A 59 11.21 4.23 18.34
CA PRO A 59 11.14 3.18 19.34
C PRO A 59 9.86 2.36 19.16
N VAL A 60 9.97 1.06 19.39
CA VAL A 60 8.85 0.10 19.39
C VAL A 60 8.52 -0.29 20.80
N VAL A 61 7.26 -0.21 21.16
CA VAL A 61 6.76 -0.54 22.49
C VAL A 61 5.67 -1.62 22.41
N ASP A 62 5.48 -2.32 23.53
CA ASP A 62 4.32 -3.19 23.74
C ASP A 62 3.09 -2.39 24.24
N TYR A 63 1.97 -3.10 24.46
CA TYR A 63 0.73 -2.49 24.97
C TYR A 63 0.84 -1.93 26.40
N GLN A 64 1.93 -2.21 27.10
CA GLN A 64 2.22 -1.73 28.46
C GLN A 64 3.28 -0.61 28.44
N ASN A 65 3.67 -0.14 27.25
CA ASN A 65 4.68 0.86 26.99
C ASN A 65 6.10 0.45 27.35
N HIS A 66 6.41 -0.88 27.42
CA HIS A 66 7.78 -1.34 27.57
C HIS A 66 8.53 -1.24 26.23
N LEU A 67 9.75 -0.75 26.28
CA LEU A 67 10.59 -0.63 25.10
C LEU A 67 11.06 -2.02 24.62
N LEU A 68 10.63 -2.43 23.42
CA LEU A 68 11.02 -3.68 22.81
C LEU A 68 12.25 -3.56 21.91
N GLY A 69 12.39 -2.41 21.24
CA GLY A 69 13.47 -2.16 20.30
C GLY A 69 13.31 -0.83 19.58
N ILE A 70 13.99 -0.71 18.46
CA ILE A 70 13.88 0.44 17.56
C ILE A 70 13.74 -0.06 16.12
N ILE A 71 13.00 0.68 15.31
CA ILE A 71 12.98 0.55 13.85
C ILE A 71 13.80 1.68 13.29
N THR A 72 14.68 1.39 12.36
CA THR A 72 15.56 2.37 11.71
C THR A 72 15.16 2.63 10.28
N ILE A 73 15.62 3.73 9.69
CA ILE A 73 15.23 4.14 8.34
C ILE A 73 15.66 3.13 7.26
N ASP A 74 16.75 2.40 7.49
CA ASP A 74 17.22 1.35 6.59
C ASP A 74 16.24 0.16 6.55
N ASP A 75 15.69 -0.26 7.70
CA ASP A 75 14.63 -1.29 7.76
C ASP A 75 13.36 -0.82 7.02
N ILE A 76 13.02 0.46 7.18
CA ILE A 76 11.83 1.05 6.52
C ILE A 76 12.00 1.16 5.00
N LEU A 77 13.21 1.39 4.50
CA LEU A 77 13.45 1.38 3.05
C LEU A 77 13.16 0.01 2.45
N ASP A 78 13.55 -1.07 3.13
CA ASP A 78 13.26 -2.43 2.68
C ASP A 78 11.74 -2.69 2.67
N VAL A 79 11.02 -2.25 3.72
CA VAL A 79 9.55 -2.33 3.79
C VAL A 79 8.90 -1.56 2.62
N MET A 80 9.35 -0.34 2.33
CA MET A 80 8.81 0.46 1.24
C MET A 80 9.03 -0.20 -0.13
N ASP A 81 10.17 -0.85 -0.35
CA ASP A 81 10.46 -1.58 -1.58
C ASP A 81 9.57 -2.83 -1.71
N GLU A 82 9.31 -3.54 -0.58
CA GLU A 82 8.41 -4.69 -0.54
C GLU A 82 6.96 -4.28 -0.84
N GLU A 83 6.44 -3.25 -0.19
CA GLU A 83 5.09 -2.71 -0.43
C GLU A 83 4.92 -2.22 -1.87
N ALA A 84 5.90 -1.50 -2.41
CA ALA A 84 5.87 -1.06 -3.80
C ALA A 84 5.84 -2.26 -4.77
N SER A 85 6.60 -3.31 -4.48
CA SER A 85 6.61 -4.55 -5.26
C SER A 85 5.26 -5.27 -5.20
N GLU A 86 4.63 -5.31 -4.01
CA GLU A 86 3.29 -5.89 -3.82
C GLU A 86 2.23 -5.09 -4.60
N ASP A 87 2.27 -3.76 -4.56
CA ASP A 87 1.37 -2.90 -5.32
C ASP A 87 1.48 -3.13 -6.82
N TYR A 88 2.69 -3.27 -7.36
CA TYR A 88 2.90 -3.65 -8.76
C TYR A 88 2.34 -5.03 -9.07
N SER A 89 2.50 -5.99 -8.17
CA SER A 89 1.98 -7.35 -8.31
C SER A 89 0.44 -7.34 -8.38
N ARG A 90 -0.19 -6.60 -7.49
CA ARG A 90 -1.66 -6.43 -7.45
C ARG A 90 -2.17 -5.74 -8.71
N LEU A 91 -1.49 -4.68 -9.19
CA LEU A 91 -1.84 -3.99 -10.43
C LEU A 91 -1.73 -4.91 -11.65
N ALA A 92 -0.74 -5.79 -11.68
CA ALA A 92 -0.53 -6.76 -12.75
C ALA A 92 -1.46 -7.99 -12.66
N GLY A 93 -2.24 -8.14 -11.58
CA GLY A 93 -3.07 -9.32 -11.33
C GLY A 93 -2.26 -10.59 -11.10
N VAL A 94 -1.06 -10.45 -10.54
CA VAL A 94 -0.13 -11.55 -10.22
C VAL A 94 0.05 -11.61 -8.73
N SER A 95 0.02 -12.78 -8.15
CA SER A 95 0.13 -12.96 -6.69
C SER A 95 1.53 -12.75 -6.13
N ASP A 96 2.57 -12.64 -6.98
CA ASP A 96 3.95 -12.44 -6.55
C ASP A 96 4.86 -12.28 -7.79
N ILE A 97 5.60 -11.18 -7.90
CA ILE A 97 6.52 -10.92 -9.02
C ILE A 97 7.94 -11.46 -8.73
N ASP A 98 8.13 -12.07 -7.60
CA ASP A 98 9.41 -12.32 -6.98
C ASP A 98 10.29 -13.41 -7.61
N SER A 99 10.62 -13.34 -8.84
CA SER A 99 11.92 -13.86 -9.27
C SER A 99 12.10 -13.89 -10.79
N THR A 100 13.09 -13.24 -11.27
CA THR A 100 13.69 -13.43 -12.61
C THR A 100 14.14 -14.88 -12.88
N SER A 101 14.10 -15.78 -11.88
CA SER A 101 14.51 -17.19 -11.96
C SER A 101 13.35 -18.19 -11.99
N ASP A 102 12.08 -17.74 -11.95
CA ASP A 102 10.94 -18.64 -11.95
C ASP A 102 10.79 -19.36 -13.31
N SER A 103 10.53 -20.67 -13.23
CA SER A 103 10.18 -21.46 -14.41
C SER A 103 8.89 -20.94 -15.05
N VAL A 104 8.79 -21.01 -16.38
CA VAL A 104 7.60 -20.58 -17.16
C VAL A 104 6.30 -21.17 -16.59
N PHE A 105 6.33 -22.42 -16.14
CA PHE A 105 5.17 -23.07 -15.51
C PHE A 105 4.77 -22.43 -14.18
N LYS A 106 5.74 -22.05 -13.36
CA LYS A 106 5.47 -21.40 -12.08
C LYS A 106 4.88 -20.00 -12.29
N THR A 107 5.43 -19.24 -13.23
CA THR A 107 4.89 -17.93 -13.61
C THR A 107 3.47 -18.05 -14.17
N ALA A 108 3.18 -19.04 -15.00
CA ALA A 108 1.83 -19.28 -15.50
C ALA A 108 0.85 -19.63 -14.38
N SER A 109 1.26 -20.46 -13.42
CA SER A 109 0.42 -20.83 -12.26
C SER A 109 0.06 -19.64 -11.39
N LYS A 110 0.96 -18.70 -11.21
CA LYS A 110 0.71 -17.45 -10.44
C LYS A 110 -0.36 -16.56 -11.09
N ARG A 111 -0.50 -16.60 -12.41
CA ARG A 111 -1.49 -15.84 -13.18
C ARG A 111 -2.81 -16.58 -13.39
N LEU A 112 -2.81 -17.88 -13.28
CA LEU A 112 -3.95 -18.74 -13.60
C LEU A 112 -5.23 -18.36 -12.83
N PRO A 113 -5.22 -18.13 -11.51
CA PRO A 113 -6.42 -17.77 -10.77
C PRO A 113 -7.11 -16.50 -11.31
N TRP A 114 -6.32 -15.47 -11.64
CA TRP A 114 -6.84 -14.24 -12.21
C TRP A 114 -7.40 -14.43 -13.62
N LEU A 115 -6.72 -15.21 -14.45
CA LEU A 115 -7.18 -15.54 -15.80
C LEU A 115 -8.50 -16.33 -15.79
N ILE A 116 -8.69 -17.21 -14.80
CA ILE A 116 -9.97 -17.93 -14.61
C ILE A 116 -11.09 -16.95 -14.30
N VAL A 117 -10.89 -16.01 -13.38
CA VAL A 117 -11.87 -14.97 -13.05
C VAL A 117 -12.23 -14.16 -14.29
N LEU A 118 -11.23 -13.69 -15.04
CA LEU A 118 -11.46 -12.95 -16.29
C LEU A 118 -12.20 -13.76 -17.34
N THR A 119 -11.94 -15.07 -17.44
CA THR A 119 -12.66 -15.97 -18.35
C THR A 119 -14.13 -16.06 -17.99
N PHE A 120 -14.46 -16.21 -16.71
CA PHE A 120 -15.87 -16.21 -16.27
C PHE A 120 -16.58 -14.89 -16.56
N LEU A 121 -15.93 -13.75 -16.29
CA LEU A 121 -16.47 -12.43 -16.67
C LEU A 121 -16.68 -12.31 -18.19
N GLY A 122 -15.73 -12.81 -18.97
CA GLY A 122 -15.81 -12.86 -20.43
C GLY A 122 -17.01 -13.70 -20.92
N MET A 123 -17.27 -14.84 -20.28
CA MET A 123 -18.45 -15.67 -20.58
C MET A 123 -19.76 -14.94 -20.30
N ILE A 124 -19.86 -14.20 -19.19
CA ILE A 124 -21.04 -13.39 -18.89
C ILE A 124 -21.25 -12.33 -19.98
N THR A 125 -20.19 -11.62 -20.34
CA THR A 125 -20.23 -10.61 -21.40
C THR A 125 -20.63 -11.22 -22.76
N ALA A 126 -20.09 -12.38 -23.12
CA ALA A 126 -20.44 -13.09 -24.33
C ALA A 126 -21.91 -13.53 -24.36
N THR A 127 -22.45 -13.97 -23.23
CA THR A 127 -23.86 -14.35 -23.10
C THR A 127 -24.77 -13.14 -23.31
N ILE A 128 -24.42 -11.99 -22.72
CA ILE A 128 -25.17 -10.74 -22.91
C ILE A 128 -25.15 -10.31 -24.36
N LEU A 129 -23.97 -10.29 -25.01
CA LEU A 129 -23.83 -9.94 -26.43
C LEU A 129 -24.62 -10.89 -27.33
N GLY A 130 -24.60 -12.20 -27.04
CA GLY A 130 -25.37 -13.19 -27.76
C GLY A 130 -26.88 -12.97 -27.71
N SER A 131 -27.40 -12.42 -26.60
CA SER A 131 -28.83 -12.08 -26.50
C SER A 131 -29.26 -10.93 -27.42
N PHE A 132 -28.34 -10.15 -27.96
CA PHE A 132 -28.56 -9.06 -28.91
C PHE A 132 -28.14 -9.40 -30.35
N GLU A 133 -27.86 -10.68 -30.66
CA GLU A 133 -27.38 -11.14 -31.96
C GLU A 133 -28.29 -10.72 -33.10
N ASP A 134 -29.61 -10.85 -32.94
CA ASP A 134 -30.57 -10.43 -33.94
C ASP A 134 -30.52 -8.93 -34.27
N THR A 135 -30.32 -8.10 -33.26
CA THR A 135 -30.18 -6.64 -33.43
C THR A 135 -28.87 -6.29 -34.11
N LEU A 136 -27.76 -6.94 -33.69
CA LEU A 136 -26.43 -6.73 -34.28
C LEU A 136 -26.37 -7.18 -35.74
N SER A 137 -27.08 -8.24 -36.10
CA SER A 137 -27.15 -8.73 -37.50
C SER A 137 -27.92 -7.79 -38.41
N GLN A 138 -28.98 -7.12 -37.89
CA GLN A 138 -29.74 -6.15 -38.68
C GLN A 138 -28.96 -4.85 -38.94
N VAL A 139 -28.08 -4.45 -38.01
CA VAL A 139 -27.26 -3.23 -38.14
C VAL A 139 -25.80 -3.55 -37.91
N ALA A 140 -25.19 -4.11 -38.94
CA ALA A 140 -23.79 -4.56 -38.90
C ALA A 140 -22.80 -3.46 -38.44
N LEU A 141 -23.14 -2.19 -38.66
CA LEU A 141 -22.34 -1.05 -38.18
C LEU A 141 -22.21 -1.02 -36.66
N LEU A 142 -23.23 -1.49 -35.89
CA LEU A 142 -23.16 -1.55 -34.44
C LEU A 142 -22.05 -2.49 -33.94
N ALA A 143 -21.82 -3.59 -34.64
CA ALA A 143 -20.74 -4.53 -34.29
C ALA A 143 -19.35 -3.88 -34.36
N ALA A 144 -19.15 -2.89 -35.22
CA ALA A 144 -17.89 -2.15 -35.33
C ALA A 144 -17.57 -1.27 -34.11
N PHE A 145 -18.59 -0.88 -33.34
CA PHE A 145 -18.39 -0.07 -32.13
C PHE A 145 -18.02 -0.91 -30.90
N ILE A 146 -18.30 -2.21 -30.89
CA ILE A 146 -18.00 -3.08 -29.73
C ILE A 146 -16.51 -3.01 -29.34
N PRO A 147 -15.53 -3.18 -30.26
CA PRO A 147 -14.12 -3.08 -29.91
C PRO A 147 -13.72 -1.67 -29.41
N ILE A 148 -14.32 -0.63 -29.96
CA ILE A 148 -14.04 0.76 -29.58
C ILE A 148 -14.50 1.01 -28.14
N ILE A 149 -15.74 0.64 -27.81
CA ILE A 149 -16.29 0.80 -26.45
C ILE A 149 -15.51 -0.04 -25.45
N SER A 150 -15.22 -1.29 -25.80
CA SER A 150 -14.44 -2.18 -24.94
C SER A 150 -13.03 -1.64 -24.68
N GLY A 151 -12.36 -1.13 -25.71
CA GLY A 151 -11.04 -0.51 -25.59
C GLY A 151 -11.04 0.75 -24.71
N MET A 152 -12.04 1.61 -24.89
CA MET A 152 -12.21 2.81 -24.07
C MET A 152 -12.47 2.45 -22.59
N SER A 153 -13.36 1.50 -22.34
CA SER A 153 -13.67 1.04 -20.98
C SER A 153 -12.44 0.42 -20.31
N GLY A 154 -11.67 -0.39 -21.03
CA GLY A 154 -10.43 -0.99 -20.54
C GLY A 154 -9.39 0.07 -20.17
N ASN A 155 -9.18 1.05 -21.04
CA ASN A 155 -8.24 2.15 -20.78
C ASN A 155 -8.67 3.01 -19.59
N SER A 156 -9.96 3.36 -19.50
CA SER A 156 -10.49 4.11 -18.37
C SER A 156 -10.33 3.34 -17.06
N GLY A 157 -10.68 2.04 -17.06
CA GLY A 157 -10.51 1.18 -15.89
C GLY A 157 -9.05 1.08 -15.43
N THR A 158 -8.10 0.91 -16.35
CA THR A 158 -6.67 0.84 -16.03
C THR A 158 -6.15 2.17 -15.47
N GLN A 159 -6.60 3.31 -16.01
CA GLN A 159 -6.22 4.63 -15.51
C GLN A 159 -6.77 4.87 -14.10
N SER A 160 -8.04 4.56 -13.86
CA SER A 160 -8.64 4.67 -12.53
C SER A 160 -7.93 3.76 -11.51
N LEU A 161 -7.62 2.53 -11.90
CA LEU A 161 -6.88 1.60 -11.04
C LEU A 161 -5.49 2.14 -10.68
N ALA A 162 -4.73 2.63 -11.66
CA ALA A 162 -3.40 3.19 -11.42
C ALA A 162 -3.43 4.39 -10.47
N VAL A 163 -4.42 5.28 -10.61
CA VAL A 163 -4.60 6.43 -9.70
C VAL A 163 -5.00 5.94 -8.30
N SER A 164 -5.89 4.95 -8.20
CA SER A 164 -6.33 4.41 -6.92
C SER A 164 -5.20 3.73 -6.16
N VAL A 165 -4.41 2.89 -6.83
CA VAL A 165 -3.23 2.24 -6.24
C VAL A 165 -2.25 3.31 -5.73
N ARG A 166 -1.90 4.29 -6.57
CA ARG A 166 -1.02 5.37 -6.15
C ARG A 166 -1.51 6.10 -4.90
N ASN A 167 -2.80 6.46 -4.86
CA ASN A 167 -3.35 7.21 -3.74
C ASN A 167 -3.39 6.37 -2.44
N ILE A 168 -3.51 5.05 -2.54
CA ILE A 168 -3.38 4.13 -1.41
C ILE A 168 -1.94 4.12 -0.93
N SER A 169 -0.97 3.85 -1.82
CA SER A 169 0.47 3.78 -1.49
C SER A 169 1.04 5.10 -0.96
N THR A 170 0.45 6.25 -1.29
CA THR A 170 0.87 7.56 -0.77
C THR A 170 0.18 7.95 0.53
N GLY A 171 -0.73 7.11 1.05
CA GLY A 171 -1.51 7.42 2.25
C GLY A 171 -2.50 8.58 2.10
N GLU A 172 -2.74 9.05 0.86
CA GLU A 172 -3.67 10.16 0.59
C GLU A 172 -5.14 9.75 0.76
N ILE A 173 -5.42 8.45 0.81
CA ILE A 173 -6.77 7.92 1.01
C ILE A 173 -6.97 7.51 2.46
N ASN A 174 -7.47 8.41 3.27
CA ASN A 174 -8.02 8.06 4.56
C ASN A 174 -9.38 7.33 4.37
N GLU A 175 -9.77 6.42 5.28
CA GLU A 175 -10.97 5.57 5.15
C GLU A 175 -12.26 6.33 4.78
N GLN A 176 -12.37 7.60 5.20
CA GLN A 176 -13.49 8.47 4.84
C GLN A 176 -13.45 8.96 3.38
N SER A 177 -12.32 8.87 2.70
CA SER A 177 -12.15 9.25 1.30
C SER A 177 -12.54 8.14 0.33
N LYS A 178 -12.49 6.87 0.72
CA LYS A 178 -12.84 5.71 -0.15
C LYS A 178 -14.23 5.86 -0.77
N PHE A 179 -15.22 6.31 0.02
CA PHE A 179 -16.58 6.59 -0.46
C PHE A 179 -16.69 7.85 -1.33
N LYS A 180 -15.83 8.85 -1.10
CA LYS A 180 -15.84 10.09 -1.90
C LYS A 180 -15.24 9.88 -3.28
N ILE A 181 -14.21 9.05 -3.40
CA ILE A 181 -13.55 8.75 -4.69
C ILE A 181 -14.48 7.95 -5.58
N ALA A 182 -15.12 6.90 -5.05
CA ALA A 182 -16.13 6.14 -5.78
C ALA A 182 -17.29 7.04 -6.29
N ARG A 183 -17.61 8.11 -5.57
CA ARG A 183 -18.68 9.05 -5.95
C ARG A 183 -18.23 10.19 -6.85
N SER A 184 -16.93 10.51 -6.90
CA SER A 184 -16.39 11.58 -7.75
C SER A 184 -16.20 11.14 -9.21
N GLU A 185 -16.08 9.84 -9.45
CA GLU A 185 -15.98 9.26 -10.79
C GLU A 185 -17.34 9.19 -11.52
N GLU A 186 -18.46 9.45 -10.82
CA GLU A 186 -19.82 9.52 -11.41
C GLU A 186 -20.17 10.94 -11.96
N ARG A 187 -19.25 11.88 -11.98
CA ARG A 187 -19.47 13.23 -12.50
C ARG A 187 -18.56 13.50 -13.68
#